data_4e00db96aa6e001c855e50560b2a7e60
#
_entry.id   4e00db96aa6e001c855e50560b2a7e60
#
_cell.length_a   1.000
_cell.length_b   1.000
_cell.length_c   1.000
_cell.angle_alpha   90.00
_cell.angle_beta   90.00
_cell.angle_gamma   90.00
#
_symmetry.space_group_name_H-M   'P 1'
#
loop_
_entity.id
_entity.type
_entity.pdbx_description
1 polymer ?
#
loop_
_entity_poly.entity_id
_entity_poly.type
_entity_poly.pdbx_seq_one_letter_code
_entity_poly.pdbx_strand_id
1 'polypeptide(L)'
;TKTTRAFLDEVTELTGVEFDPQNPQRLLKELGAVSRFVGATLQNTSNPTRLDGGYKTNVIPGSAQGSVDVRFLPEQEEYVRAKLQELAGDRVRIETEFEDIGLEVPFSGTVVDAMVDALSAEDPDAVVLPYMLGAGTDNKSLSRLGITGYGFVPLQLPPELDFTGMFHGVDERVPVSSLEFGSRVLVRLL
;
A
#
# COMPACT_ATOMS: atom_id res chain seq x y z
N THR A 1 -6.63 -10.16 -2.06
CA THR A 1 -6.47 -10.61 -0.67
C THR A 1 -7.80 -10.53 0.07
N LYS A 2 -7.89 -11.13 1.26
CA LYS A 2 -9.09 -11.04 2.11
C LYS A 2 -9.30 -9.63 2.61
N THR A 3 -8.24 -8.98 3.05
CA THR A 3 -8.26 -7.58 3.52
C THR A 3 -8.74 -6.63 2.44
N THR A 4 -8.20 -6.75 1.22
CA THR A 4 -8.64 -5.90 0.10
C THR A 4 -10.11 -6.13 -0.24
N ARG A 5 -10.59 -7.38 -0.18
CA ARG A 5 -12.01 -7.69 -0.43
C ARG A 5 -12.91 -7.08 0.62
N ALA A 6 -12.59 -7.27 1.91
CA ALA A 6 -13.36 -6.66 3.00
C ALA A 6 -13.40 -5.12 2.88
N PHE A 7 -12.28 -4.48 2.55
CA PHE A 7 -12.25 -3.05 2.27
C PHE A 7 -13.19 -2.65 1.12
N LEU A 8 -13.17 -3.39 0.01
CA LEU A 8 -14.00 -3.09 -1.15
C LEU A 8 -15.49 -3.32 -0.90
N ASP A 9 -15.84 -4.34 -0.12
CA ASP A 9 -17.23 -4.62 0.28
C ASP A 9 -17.79 -3.45 1.10
N GLU A 10 -17.04 -2.95 2.07
CA GLU A 10 -17.42 -1.78 2.90
C GLU A 10 -17.49 -0.49 2.08
N VAL A 11 -16.53 -0.27 1.16
CA VAL A 11 -16.57 0.90 0.25
C VAL A 11 -17.81 0.84 -0.64
N THR A 12 -18.19 -0.35 -1.11
CA THR A 12 -19.42 -0.54 -1.89
C THR A 12 -20.66 -0.20 -1.06
N GLU A 13 -20.72 -0.64 0.20
CA GLU A 13 -21.83 -0.32 1.10
C GLU A 13 -21.95 1.18 1.37
N LEU A 14 -20.81 1.86 1.61
CA LEU A 14 -20.78 3.30 1.90
C LEU A 14 -21.08 4.18 0.68
N THR A 15 -20.65 3.77 -0.51
CA THR A 15 -20.71 4.62 -1.72
C THR A 15 -21.74 4.19 -2.74
N GLY A 16 -22.22 2.93 -2.68
CA GLY A 16 -23.04 2.30 -3.72
C GLY A 16 -22.26 1.96 -5.00
N VAL A 17 -20.95 2.09 -5.01
CA VAL A 17 -20.10 1.80 -6.18
C VAL A 17 -19.55 0.38 -6.09
N GLU A 18 -20.07 -0.52 -6.93
CA GLU A 18 -19.58 -1.89 -6.97
C GLU A 18 -18.20 -2.01 -7.61
N PHE A 19 -17.35 -2.84 -7.02
CA PHE A 19 -16.06 -3.21 -7.60
C PHE A 19 -16.22 -4.27 -8.68
N ASP A 20 -15.75 -3.95 -9.88
CA ASP A 20 -15.63 -4.89 -10.99
C ASP A 20 -14.16 -5.31 -11.16
N PRO A 21 -13.79 -6.56 -10.88
CA PRO A 21 -12.41 -7.03 -11.03
C PRO A 21 -11.89 -6.96 -12.48
N GLN A 22 -12.79 -6.95 -13.46
CA GLN A 22 -12.43 -6.82 -14.89
C GLN A 22 -12.25 -5.37 -15.32
N ASN A 23 -12.79 -4.43 -14.52
CA ASN A 23 -12.66 -2.99 -14.78
C ASN A 23 -12.36 -2.22 -13.48
N PRO A 24 -11.21 -2.43 -12.85
CA PRO A 24 -10.85 -1.77 -11.60
C PRO A 24 -10.75 -0.24 -11.75
N GLN A 25 -10.50 0.24 -12.95
CA GLN A 25 -10.39 1.68 -13.24
C GLN A 25 -11.70 2.45 -13.00
N ARG A 26 -12.84 1.78 -13.10
CA ARG A 26 -14.13 2.40 -12.79
C ARG A 26 -14.20 2.84 -11.34
N LEU A 27 -13.92 1.91 -10.41
CA LEU A 27 -13.90 2.21 -8.98
C LEU A 27 -12.86 3.30 -8.65
N LEU A 28 -11.64 3.17 -9.20
CA LEU A 28 -10.57 4.15 -8.95
C LEU A 28 -10.96 5.56 -9.39
N LYS A 29 -11.72 5.69 -10.48
CA LYS A 29 -12.23 6.99 -10.94
C LYS A 29 -13.26 7.59 -9.98
N GLU A 30 -14.16 6.76 -9.46
CA GLU A 30 -15.21 7.21 -8.50
C GLU A 30 -14.60 7.58 -7.13
N LEU A 31 -13.54 6.91 -6.72
CA LEU A 31 -12.84 7.17 -5.45
C LEU A 31 -11.99 8.46 -5.46
N GLY A 32 -11.78 9.10 -6.61
CA GLY A 32 -11.01 10.35 -6.69
C GLY A 32 -9.60 10.24 -6.10
N ALA A 33 -9.23 11.12 -5.16
CA ALA A 33 -7.91 11.14 -4.53
C ALA A 33 -7.59 9.85 -3.75
N VAL A 34 -8.60 9.21 -3.15
CA VAL A 34 -8.47 7.95 -2.41
C VAL A 34 -8.01 6.79 -3.31
N SER A 35 -8.24 6.91 -4.64
CA SER A 35 -7.79 5.91 -5.61
C SER A 35 -6.30 5.60 -5.55
N ARG A 36 -5.47 6.55 -5.14
CA ARG A 36 -4.01 6.37 -4.99
C ARG A 36 -3.67 5.36 -3.90
N PHE A 37 -4.45 5.31 -2.82
CA PHE A 37 -4.31 4.30 -1.79
C PHE A 37 -4.74 2.91 -2.29
N VAL A 38 -5.89 2.85 -2.92
CA VAL A 38 -6.55 1.59 -3.26
C VAL A 38 -5.89 0.92 -4.47
N GLY A 39 -5.44 1.70 -5.45
CA GLY A 39 -4.94 1.17 -6.72
C GLY A 39 -3.78 0.16 -6.57
N ALA A 40 -2.84 0.45 -5.68
CA ALA A 40 -1.69 -0.42 -5.42
C ALA A 40 -2.06 -1.74 -4.69
N THR A 41 -3.25 -1.82 -4.10
CA THR A 41 -3.71 -3.02 -3.38
C THR A 41 -4.53 -3.97 -4.25
N LEU A 42 -4.87 -3.55 -5.47
CA LEU A 42 -5.71 -4.31 -6.40
C LEU A 42 -4.89 -5.18 -7.36
N GLN A 43 -3.62 -4.89 -7.55
CA GLN A 43 -2.78 -5.55 -8.55
C GLN A 43 -1.31 -5.55 -8.17
N ASN A 44 -0.56 -6.50 -8.73
CA ASN A 44 0.90 -6.44 -8.71
C ASN A 44 1.38 -5.29 -9.60
N THR A 45 2.45 -4.61 -9.20
CA THR A 45 3.03 -3.50 -9.97
C THR A 45 4.50 -3.74 -10.25
N SER A 46 4.98 -3.19 -11.38
CA SER A 46 6.37 -3.27 -11.81
C SER A 46 6.75 -1.94 -12.43
N ASN A 47 7.64 -1.21 -11.78
CA ASN A 47 8.00 0.15 -12.14
C ASN A 47 9.51 0.23 -12.43
N PRO A 48 9.93 0.49 -13.68
CA PRO A 48 11.32 0.81 -13.97
C PRO A 48 11.73 2.11 -13.28
N THR A 49 12.79 2.06 -12.47
CA THR A 49 13.23 3.20 -11.65
C THR A 49 14.59 3.72 -12.05
N ARG A 50 15.40 2.89 -12.71
CA ARG A 50 16.75 3.25 -13.12
C ARG A 50 17.12 2.55 -14.41
N LEU A 51 17.92 3.24 -15.25
CA LEU A 51 18.52 2.67 -16.45
C LEU A 51 19.95 3.19 -16.58
N ASP A 52 20.90 2.28 -16.69
CA ASP A 52 22.32 2.59 -16.90
C ASP A 52 22.85 1.84 -18.13
N GLY A 53 23.62 2.53 -18.96
CA GLY A 53 24.26 1.91 -20.13
C GLY A 53 25.19 2.87 -20.84
N GLY A 54 26.29 2.31 -21.34
CA GLY A 54 27.30 3.08 -22.05
C GLY A 54 28.23 3.89 -21.12
N TYR A 55 29.40 4.25 -21.65
CA TYR A 55 30.37 5.09 -20.95
C TYR A 55 30.96 6.17 -21.85
N LYS A 56 30.68 6.12 -23.17
CA LYS A 56 31.22 7.05 -24.15
C LYS A 56 30.28 7.18 -25.34
N THR A 57 30.13 8.40 -25.86
CA THR A 57 29.15 8.76 -26.89
C THR A 57 29.31 8.04 -28.23
N ASN A 58 30.53 7.62 -28.56
CA ASN A 58 30.88 6.97 -29.84
C ASN A 58 31.15 5.47 -29.70
N VAL A 59 30.76 4.85 -28.59
CA VAL A 59 30.93 3.42 -28.32
C VAL A 59 29.60 2.79 -28.01
N ILE A 60 29.22 1.75 -28.75
CA ILE A 60 28.04 0.95 -28.48
C ILE A 60 28.28 0.14 -27.20
N PRO A 61 27.47 0.25 -26.17
CA PRO A 61 27.65 -0.49 -24.92
C PRO A 61 27.46 -2.00 -25.13
N GLY A 62 28.33 -2.78 -24.48
CA GLY A 62 28.21 -4.24 -24.48
C GLY A 62 27.13 -4.76 -23.50
N SER A 63 26.68 -3.90 -22.56
CA SER A 63 25.66 -4.22 -21.59
C SER A 63 24.88 -2.97 -21.17
N ALA A 64 23.66 -3.17 -20.70
CA ALA A 64 22.86 -2.16 -20.02
C ALA A 64 22.20 -2.80 -18.79
N GLN A 65 21.93 -1.99 -17.77
CA GLN A 65 21.27 -2.42 -16.55
C GLN A 65 20.03 -1.55 -16.29
N GLY A 66 18.98 -2.17 -15.76
CA GLY A 66 17.80 -1.47 -15.29
C GLY A 66 17.40 -1.97 -13.92
N SER A 67 17.07 -1.07 -13.00
CA SER A 67 16.43 -1.42 -11.73
C SER A 67 14.92 -1.28 -11.86
N VAL A 68 14.19 -2.25 -11.30
CA VAL A 68 12.73 -2.31 -11.36
C VAL A 68 12.21 -2.52 -9.94
N ASP A 69 11.42 -1.57 -9.44
CA ASP A 69 10.66 -1.74 -8.20
C ASP A 69 9.42 -2.58 -8.47
N VAL A 70 9.38 -3.77 -7.88
CA VAL A 70 8.28 -4.72 -8.05
C VAL A 70 7.55 -4.84 -6.74
N ARG A 71 6.23 -4.61 -6.77
CA ARG A 71 5.36 -4.80 -5.62
C ARG A 71 4.32 -5.86 -5.96
N PHE A 72 4.23 -6.85 -5.09
CA PHE A 72 3.33 -7.98 -5.27
C PHE A 72 2.35 -8.07 -4.10
N LEU A 73 1.17 -8.59 -4.40
CA LEU A 73 0.18 -8.94 -3.39
C LEU A 73 0.65 -10.17 -2.61
N PRO A 74 0.25 -10.34 -1.35
CA PRO A 74 0.53 -11.55 -0.59
C PRO A 74 0.22 -12.83 -1.39
N GLU A 75 1.10 -13.81 -1.28
CA GLU A 75 1.03 -15.11 -1.98
C GLU A 75 1.21 -15.03 -3.51
N GLN A 76 1.65 -13.88 -4.05
CA GLN A 76 1.88 -13.71 -5.50
C GLN A 76 3.36 -13.65 -5.89
N GLU A 77 4.28 -13.81 -4.96
CA GLU A 77 5.73 -13.67 -5.15
C GLU A 77 6.25 -14.55 -6.30
N GLU A 78 5.95 -15.84 -6.24
CA GLU A 78 6.41 -16.80 -7.24
C GLU A 78 5.81 -16.55 -8.62
N TYR A 79 4.52 -16.22 -8.66
CA TYR A 79 3.84 -15.85 -9.91
C TYR A 79 4.50 -14.64 -10.56
N VAL A 80 4.74 -13.58 -9.78
CA VAL A 80 5.35 -12.34 -10.30
C VAL A 80 6.77 -12.60 -10.78
N ARG A 81 7.56 -13.37 -10.04
CA ARG A 81 8.92 -13.75 -10.43
C ARG A 81 8.94 -14.52 -11.76
N ALA A 82 8.09 -15.53 -11.87
CA ALA A 82 7.97 -16.32 -13.10
C ALA A 82 7.55 -15.45 -14.29
N LYS A 83 6.61 -14.52 -14.07
CA LYS A 83 6.13 -13.61 -15.11
C LYS A 83 7.18 -12.61 -15.55
N LEU A 84 7.98 -12.08 -14.63
CA LEU A 84 9.12 -11.21 -14.97
C LEU A 84 10.17 -11.94 -15.80
N GLN A 85 10.50 -13.19 -15.44
CA GLN A 85 11.45 -14.00 -16.20
C GLN A 85 10.91 -14.32 -17.60
N GLU A 86 9.65 -14.65 -17.73
CA GLU A 86 8.99 -14.86 -19.02
C GLU A 86 9.08 -13.62 -19.91
N LEU A 87 8.78 -12.44 -19.36
CA LEU A 87 8.83 -11.19 -20.10
C LEU A 87 10.26 -10.74 -20.46
N ALA A 88 11.22 -10.99 -19.59
CA ALA A 88 12.62 -10.68 -19.80
C ALA A 88 13.26 -11.55 -20.91
N GLY A 89 12.82 -12.80 -21.03
CA GLY A 89 13.37 -13.77 -21.98
C GLY A 89 14.82 -14.16 -21.67
N ASP A 90 15.44 -14.91 -22.58
CA ASP A 90 16.75 -15.53 -22.36
C ASP A 90 17.95 -14.56 -22.45
N ARG A 91 17.73 -13.35 -22.98
CA ARG A 91 18.81 -12.36 -23.17
C ARG A 91 19.00 -11.42 -21.97
N VAL A 92 18.11 -11.49 -21.00
CA VAL A 92 18.14 -10.62 -19.81
C VAL A 92 18.31 -11.50 -18.58
N ARG A 93 19.35 -11.21 -17.80
CA ARG A 93 19.54 -11.83 -16.48
C ARG A 93 18.86 -10.97 -15.43
N ILE A 94 17.97 -11.57 -14.66
CA ILE A 94 17.32 -10.93 -13.51
C ILE A 94 18.11 -11.28 -12.26
N GLU A 95 18.50 -10.25 -11.51
CA GLU A 95 19.12 -10.37 -10.19
C GLU A 95 18.25 -9.66 -9.16
N THR A 96 18.04 -10.27 -8.02
CA THR A 96 17.27 -9.67 -6.92
C THR A 96 18.22 -8.90 -6.02
N GLU A 97 18.12 -7.58 -5.99
CA GLU A 97 18.90 -6.71 -5.11
C GLU A 97 18.35 -6.72 -3.68
N PHE A 98 17.05 -6.71 -3.55
CA PHE A 98 16.33 -6.75 -2.27
C PHE A 98 15.01 -7.49 -2.44
N GLU A 99 14.62 -8.25 -1.42
CA GLU A 99 13.34 -8.96 -1.40
C GLU A 99 12.76 -8.95 0.01
N ASP A 100 11.45 -8.74 0.08
CA ASP A 100 10.69 -8.85 1.31
C ASP A 100 9.39 -9.62 1.07
N ILE A 101 8.68 -9.97 2.14
CA ILE A 101 7.45 -10.76 2.09
C ILE A 101 6.23 -9.88 1.82
N GLY A 102 5.22 -10.44 1.15
CA GLY A 102 3.85 -9.93 1.18
C GLY A 102 3.18 -10.34 2.50
N LEU A 103 2.75 -9.37 3.32
CA LEU A 103 2.15 -9.63 4.62
C LEU A 103 0.67 -9.26 4.62
N GLU A 104 -0.17 -10.21 5.00
CA GLU A 104 -1.58 -9.99 5.31
C GLU A 104 -1.88 -10.53 6.71
N VAL A 105 -2.54 -9.74 7.55
CA VAL A 105 -2.96 -10.13 8.89
C VAL A 105 -4.49 -10.01 9.02
N PRO A 106 -5.15 -10.85 9.85
CA PRO A 106 -6.59 -10.77 10.05
C PRO A 106 -7.00 -9.42 10.67
N PHE A 107 -8.07 -8.82 10.17
CA PHE A 107 -8.68 -7.64 10.79
C PHE A 107 -9.65 -8.09 11.89
N SER A 108 -9.09 -8.62 12.99
CA SER A 108 -9.86 -9.13 14.12
C SER A 108 -8.98 -9.34 15.35
N GLY A 109 -9.62 -9.43 16.52
CA GLY A 109 -8.96 -9.71 17.80
C GLY A 109 -8.81 -8.47 18.68
N THR A 110 -8.38 -8.69 19.93
CA THR A 110 -8.41 -7.68 20.98
C THR A 110 -7.69 -6.37 20.65
N VAL A 111 -6.60 -6.42 19.88
CA VAL A 111 -5.87 -5.21 19.46
C VAL A 111 -6.68 -4.42 18.43
N VAL A 112 -7.31 -5.11 17.47
CA VAL A 112 -8.17 -4.45 16.48
C VAL A 112 -9.40 -3.87 17.17
N ASP A 113 -10.03 -4.62 18.06
CA ASP A 113 -11.19 -4.14 18.83
C ASP A 113 -10.84 -2.89 19.63
N ALA A 114 -9.69 -2.87 20.31
CA ALA A 114 -9.22 -1.72 21.08
C ALA A 114 -8.94 -0.49 20.18
N MET A 115 -8.38 -0.69 18.97
CA MET A 115 -8.16 0.40 18.01
C MET A 115 -9.50 0.99 17.50
N VAL A 116 -10.49 0.13 17.23
CA VAL A 116 -11.83 0.53 16.80
C VAL A 116 -12.52 1.31 17.94
N ASP A 117 -12.50 0.78 19.16
CA ASP A 117 -13.12 1.43 20.33
C ASP A 117 -12.49 2.80 20.62
N ALA A 118 -11.14 2.88 20.57
CA ALA A 118 -10.42 4.13 20.80
C ALA A 118 -10.75 5.21 19.76
N LEU A 119 -10.88 4.82 18.49
CA LEU A 119 -11.24 5.73 17.41
C LEU A 119 -12.70 6.18 17.52
N SER A 120 -13.63 5.24 17.71
CA SER A 120 -15.06 5.52 17.82
C SER A 120 -15.42 6.39 19.04
N ALA A 121 -14.59 6.34 20.09
CA ALA A 121 -14.76 7.21 21.26
C ALA A 121 -14.43 8.70 20.97
N GLU A 122 -13.56 8.97 20.00
CA GLU A 122 -13.20 10.34 19.56
C GLU A 122 -14.00 10.80 18.34
N ASP A 123 -14.41 9.86 17.48
CA ASP A 123 -15.21 10.09 16.27
C ASP A 123 -16.28 8.99 16.14
N PRO A 124 -17.46 9.18 16.76
CA PRO A 124 -18.54 8.18 16.74
C PRO A 124 -19.12 7.88 15.35
N ASP A 125 -18.93 8.77 14.41
CA ASP A 125 -19.42 8.63 13.03
C ASP A 125 -18.39 7.97 12.11
N ALA A 126 -17.17 7.68 12.60
CA ALA A 126 -16.11 7.05 11.82
C ALA A 126 -16.44 5.59 11.53
N VAL A 127 -16.31 5.21 10.26
CA VAL A 127 -16.33 3.80 9.81
C VAL A 127 -14.91 3.29 9.70
N VAL A 128 -14.61 2.22 10.44
CA VAL A 128 -13.25 1.65 10.49
C VAL A 128 -13.14 0.50 9.50
N LEU A 129 -12.27 0.65 8.51
CA LEU A 129 -12.08 -0.31 7.44
C LEU A 129 -10.70 -0.98 7.52
N PRO A 130 -10.60 -2.28 7.21
CA PRO A 130 -9.29 -2.91 7.02
C PRO A 130 -8.64 -2.35 5.74
N TYR A 131 -7.37 -2.00 5.83
CA TYR A 131 -6.63 -1.48 4.69
C TYR A 131 -5.28 -2.20 4.53
N MET A 132 -4.92 -2.52 3.28
CA MET A 132 -3.61 -3.05 2.96
C MET A 132 -2.70 -1.92 2.47
N LEU A 133 -1.62 -1.68 3.20
CA LEU A 133 -0.63 -0.68 2.81
C LEU A 133 0.25 -1.23 1.67
N GLY A 134 0.31 -0.52 0.56
CA GLY A 134 1.18 -0.83 -0.58
C GLY A 134 2.66 -0.46 -0.38
N ALA A 135 3.14 -0.37 0.89
CA ALA A 135 4.50 -0.01 1.28
C ALA A 135 5.08 -1.00 2.28
N GLY A 136 6.39 -0.94 2.51
CA GLY A 136 7.07 -1.72 3.54
C GLY A 136 6.91 -1.07 4.91
N THR A 137 6.78 -1.91 5.96
CA THR A 137 6.82 -1.51 7.36
C THR A 137 7.59 -2.53 8.18
N ASP A 138 7.99 -2.17 9.40
CA ASP A 138 8.67 -3.06 10.35
C ASP A 138 7.83 -4.30 10.72
N ASN A 139 6.51 -4.26 10.47
CA ASN A 139 5.62 -5.40 10.68
C ASN A 139 6.07 -6.65 9.91
N LYS A 140 6.72 -6.50 8.76
CA LYS A 140 7.29 -7.62 8.02
C LYS A 140 8.42 -8.31 8.79
N SER A 141 9.29 -7.53 9.42
CA SER A 141 10.36 -8.06 10.27
C SER A 141 9.80 -8.68 11.55
N LEU A 142 8.82 -8.04 12.18
CA LEU A 142 8.15 -8.53 13.38
C LEU A 142 7.39 -9.82 13.12
N SER A 143 6.77 -9.98 11.96
CA SER A 143 6.04 -11.20 11.58
C SER A 143 6.95 -12.43 11.52
N ARG A 144 8.23 -12.27 11.14
CA ARG A 144 9.23 -13.34 11.15
C ARG A 144 9.56 -13.82 12.56
N LEU A 145 9.28 -12.99 13.56
CA LEU A 145 9.39 -13.34 14.99
C LEU A 145 8.08 -13.86 15.59
N GLY A 146 7.04 -14.07 14.76
CA GLY A 146 5.72 -14.50 15.20
C GLY A 146 4.88 -13.40 15.84
N ILE A 147 5.28 -12.13 15.69
CA ILE A 147 4.55 -10.97 16.21
C ILE A 147 3.59 -10.45 15.13
N THR A 148 2.32 -10.37 15.47
CA THR A 148 1.31 -9.74 14.62
C THR A 148 1.31 -8.24 14.85
N GLY A 149 1.56 -7.47 13.79
CA GLY A 149 1.56 -6.02 13.84
C GLY A 149 0.51 -5.40 12.90
N TYR A 150 -0.04 -4.28 13.31
CA TYR A 150 -1.01 -3.49 12.54
C TYR A 150 -0.45 -2.07 12.30
N GLY A 151 -0.82 -1.47 11.18
CA GLY A 151 -0.64 -0.04 10.97
C GLY A 151 -1.84 0.70 11.56
N PHE A 152 -1.59 1.67 12.45
CA PHE A 152 -2.63 2.49 13.03
C PHE A 152 -2.11 3.91 13.24
N VAL A 153 -2.56 4.83 12.37
CA VAL A 153 -2.21 6.25 12.41
C VAL A 153 -3.51 7.06 12.37
N PRO A 154 -4.18 7.25 13.51
CA PRO A 154 -5.47 7.92 13.55
C PRO A 154 -5.29 9.42 13.34
N LEU A 155 -5.56 9.89 12.13
CA LEU A 155 -5.52 11.30 11.73
C LEU A 155 -6.88 11.69 11.16
N GLN A 156 -7.55 12.65 11.77
CA GLN A 156 -8.74 13.27 11.20
C GLN A 156 -8.28 14.36 10.21
N LEU A 157 -8.27 14.01 8.93
CA LEU A 157 -7.77 14.89 7.87
C LEU A 157 -8.92 15.66 7.21
N PRO A 158 -8.73 16.93 6.85
CA PRO A 158 -9.68 17.68 6.05
C PRO A 158 -9.95 16.99 4.71
N PRO A 159 -11.22 16.89 4.26
CA PRO A 159 -11.57 16.20 2.99
C PRO A 159 -10.87 16.77 1.75
N GLU A 160 -10.57 18.07 1.76
CA GLU A 160 -9.89 18.78 0.66
C GLU A 160 -8.39 18.56 0.62
N LEU A 161 -7.79 17.97 1.67
CA LEU A 161 -6.36 17.73 1.74
C LEU A 161 -5.98 16.46 0.96
N ASP A 162 -5.28 16.62 -0.16
CA ASP A 162 -4.69 15.49 -0.88
C ASP A 162 -3.47 14.92 -0.12
N PHE A 163 -3.74 14.34 1.07
CA PHE A 163 -2.70 13.86 1.99
C PHE A 163 -1.76 12.85 1.32
N THR A 164 -2.31 11.94 0.53
CA THR A 164 -1.52 10.91 -0.15
C THR A 164 -0.67 11.44 -1.30
N GLY A 165 -1.15 12.48 -1.97
CA GLY A 165 -0.41 13.14 -3.04
C GLY A 165 0.80 13.91 -2.54
N MET A 166 0.89 14.17 -1.21
CA MET A 166 2.00 14.87 -0.59
C MET A 166 3.13 13.94 -0.12
N PHE A 167 2.93 12.63 -0.07
CA PHE A 167 3.95 11.70 0.40
C PHE A 167 5.25 11.83 -0.39
N HIS A 168 6.36 12.03 0.33
CA HIS A 168 7.69 12.28 -0.22
C HIS A 168 7.77 13.56 -1.10
N GLY A 169 6.76 14.41 -1.01
CA GLY A 169 6.69 15.68 -1.73
C GLY A 169 7.35 16.84 -0.98
N VAL A 170 7.52 17.96 -1.69
CA VAL A 170 8.15 19.19 -1.13
C VAL A 170 7.29 19.84 -0.04
N ASP A 171 5.96 19.72 -0.16
CA ASP A 171 4.97 20.31 0.75
C ASP A 171 4.32 19.27 1.68
N GLU A 172 4.99 18.16 1.95
CA GLU A 172 4.48 17.14 2.86
C GLU A 172 4.22 17.73 4.24
N ARG A 173 2.99 17.62 4.69
CA ARG A 173 2.52 18.23 5.94
C ARG A 173 1.29 17.53 6.49
N VAL A 174 1.06 17.72 7.78
CA VAL A 174 -0.15 17.27 8.47
C VAL A 174 -0.71 18.42 9.31
N PRO A 175 -2.03 18.63 9.38
CA PRO A 175 -2.63 19.63 10.26
C PRO A 175 -2.34 19.36 11.73
N VAL A 176 -2.08 20.40 12.52
CA VAL A 176 -1.85 20.26 13.97
C VAL A 176 -3.07 19.64 14.66
N SER A 177 -4.27 20.05 14.26
CA SER A 177 -5.52 19.47 14.78
C SER A 177 -5.64 17.95 14.55
N SER A 178 -5.11 17.46 13.43
CA SER A 178 -5.07 16.01 13.15
C SER A 178 -4.13 15.27 14.08
N LEU A 179 -3.00 15.89 14.45
CA LEU A 179 -2.06 15.33 15.45
C LEU A 179 -2.69 15.34 16.86
N GLU A 180 -3.40 16.39 17.21
CA GLU A 180 -4.13 16.49 18.48
C GLU A 180 -5.21 15.40 18.58
N PHE A 181 -6.00 15.20 17.50
CA PHE A 181 -6.98 14.13 17.41
C PHE A 181 -6.30 12.76 17.58
N GLY A 182 -5.27 12.49 16.79
CA GLY A 182 -4.54 11.23 16.84
C GLY A 182 -3.92 10.94 18.21
N SER A 183 -3.41 11.98 18.87
CA SER A 183 -2.88 11.85 20.23
C SER A 183 -3.94 11.42 21.24
N ARG A 184 -5.17 11.96 21.15
CA ARG A 184 -6.27 11.56 22.04
C ARG A 184 -6.68 10.09 21.79
N VAL A 185 -6.78 9.69 20.52
CA VAL A 185 -7.09 8.28 20.15
C VAL A 185 -6.02 7.33 20.70
N LEU A 186 -4.72 7.66 20.51
CA LEU A 186 -3.63 6.83 20.99
C LEU A 186 -3.56 6.73 22.52
N VAL A 187 -3.90 7.81 23.24
CA VAL A 187 -4.00 7.77 24.71
C VAL A 187 -5.12 6.85 25.19
N ARG A 188 -6.22 6.73 24.43
CA ARG A 188 -7.30 5.79 24.75
C ARG A 188 -6.94 4.35 24.46
N LEU A 189 -6.11 4.12 23.46
CA LEU A 189 -5.65 2.78 23.08
C LEU A 189 -4.69 2.19 24.10
N LEU A 190 -3.89 3.00 24.79
CA LEU A 190 -2.89 2.59 25.79
C LEU A 190 -3.49 2.42 27.18
#